data_11017e35c3478b57a6a3e7ff050c12e3
#
_entry.id   11017e35c3478b57a6a3e7ff050c12e3
#
_cell.length_a   1.000
_cell.length_b   1.000
_cell.length_c   1.000
_cell.angle_alpha   90.00
_cell.angle_beta   90.00
_cell.angle_gamma   90.00
#
_symmetry.space_group_name_H-M   'P 1'
#
loop_
_entity.id
_entity.type
_entity.pdbx_description
1 polymer ?
#
loop_
_entity_poly.entity_id
_entity_poly.type
_entity_poly.pdbx_seq_one_letter_code
_entity_poly.pdbx_strand_id
1 'polypeptide(L)'
;TLPQLTAWLSAQEKPLEEAYFAARQNTAALQKEQAGKRAELDAVSGGKWVYPHGDAATRVRDAVNAELKSRGMQPDAKIFCELLNVEDESWQDCVEACLGDRRFDILVPPAHYEAAKSAFVALKDKVGPISLLDTPGIRKANRRADKYGPDSLAAQVSSENPLAAQYAQTILGRIVCCDTPDTLEQHPDSATRDLLRHHPFRLERLRTPQRYIGLDARRARAGA
;
A
#
# COMPACT_ATOMS: atom_id res chain seq x y z
N THR A 1 31.31 -9.96 54.31
CA THR A 1 30.67 -9.25 55.43
C THR A 1 29.29 -8.75 55.02
N LEU A 2 28.35 -8.56 55.97
CA LEU A 2 27.00 -8.08 55.71
C LEU A 2 26.96 -6.80 54.85
N PRO A 3 27.82 -5.77 55.05
CA PRO A 3 27.86 -4.58 54.21
C PRO A 3 28.23 -4.83 52.75
N GLN A 4 29.07 -5.82 52.47
CA GLN A 4 29.45 -6.17 51.11
C GLN A 4 28.30 -6.88 50.34
N LEU A 5 27.51 -7.69 51.03
CA LEU A 5 26.32 -8.33 50.48
C LEU A 5 25.22 -7.31 50.17
N THR A 6 24.96 -6.35 51.05
CA THR A 6 23.98 -5.29 50.77
C THR A 6 24.39 -4.40 49.62
N ALA A 7 25.66 -4.02 49.54
CA ALA A 7 26.17 -3.26 48.41
C ALA A 7 26.08 -4.01 47.05
N TRP A 8 26.35 -5.32 47.04
CA TRP A 8 26.20 -6.14 45.87
C TRP A 8 24.73 -6.29 45.44
N LEU A 9 23.82 -6.52 46.40
CA LEU A 9 22.37 -6.58 46.11
C LEU A 9 21.84 -5.27 45.51
N SER A 10 22.19 -4.15 46.11
CA SER A 10 21.78 -2.81 45.59
C SER A 10 22.35 -2.51 44.20
N ALA A 11 23.55 -3.03 43.89
CA ALA A 11 24.13 -2.87 42.54
C ALA A 11 23.41 -3.72 41.48
N GLN A 12 22.73 -4.82 41.86
CA GLN A 12 21.96 -5.68 40.95
C GLN A 12 20.50 -5.22 40.83
N GLU A 13 19.97 -4.50 41.79
CA GLU A 13 18.55 -4.12 41.85
C GLU A 13 18.18 -3.18 40.66
N LYS A 14 18.97 -2.14 40.43
CA LYS A 14 18.72 -1.15 39.37
C LYS A 14 18.75 -1.73 37.95
N PRO A 15 19.78 -2.49 37.53
CA PRO A 15 19.79 -3.12 36.21
C PRO A 15 18.69 -4.18 36.03
N LEU A 16 18.25 -4.87 37.10
CA LEU A 16 17.13 -5.79 37.08
C LEU A 16 15.79 -5.07 36.88
N GLU A 17 15.59 -3.95 37.56
CA GLU A 17 14.41 -3.10 37.37
C GLU A 17 14.35 -2.54 35.94
N GLU A 18 15.45 -2.01 35.41
CA GLU A 18 15.55 -1.50 34.04
C GLU A 18 15.22 -2.62 33.01
N ALA A 19 15.80 -3.80 33.21
CA ALA A 19 15.53 -4.97 32.37
C ALA A 19 14.06 -5.44 32.44
N TYR A 20 13.48 -5.41 33.64
CA TYR A 20 12.07 -5.73 33.86
C TYR A 20 11.14 -4.74 33.15
N PHE A 21 11.39 -3.45 33.27
CA PHE A 21 10.58 -2.43 32.59
C PHE A 21 10.71 -2.52 31.07
N ALA A 22 11.93 -2.74 30.56
CA ALA A 22 12.15 -2.93 29.11
C ALA A 22 11.43 -4.19 28.60
N ALA A 23 11.52 -5.31 29.32
CA ALA A 23 10.80 -6.54 28.96
C ALA A 23 9.29 -6.35 28.98
N ARG A 24 8.76 -5.64 29.97
CA ARG A 24 7.33 -5.32 30.08
C ARG A 24 6.83 -4.45 28.91
N GLN A 25 7.59 -3.43 28.51
CA GLN A 25 7.27 -2.60 27.34
C GLN A 25 7.30 -3.40 26.05
N ASN A 26 8.32 -4.24 25.86
CA ASN A 26 8.41 -5.10 24.69
C ASN A 26 7.24 -6.10 24.64
N THR A 27 6.87 -6.69 25.78
CA THR A 27 5.73 -7.61 25.85
C THR A 27 4.43 -6.90 25.49
N ALA A 28 4.19 -5.69 25.97
CA ALA A 28 3.00 -4.92 25.64
C ALA A 28 2.96 -4.54 24.15
N ALA A 29 4.10 -4.18 23.56
CA ALA A 29 4.21 -3.89 22.13
C ALA A 29 3.91 -5.13 21.27
N LEU A 30 4.50 -6.29 21.63
CA LEU A 30 4.25 -7.56 20.94
C LEU A 30 2.80 -8.05 21.08
N GLN A 31 2.19 -7.87 22.24
CA GLN A 31 0.77 -8.20 22.45
C GLN A 31 -0.14 -7.33 21.59
N LYS A 32 0.17 -6.04 21.44
CA LYS A 32 -0.58 -5.13 20.55
C LYS A 32 -0.43 -5.53 19.10
N GLU A 33 0.78 -5.88 18.67
CA GLU A 33 1.03 -6.37 17.31
C GLU A 33 0.31 -7.71 17.05
N GLN A 34 0.38 -8.65 18.00
CA GLN A 34 -0.31 -9.93 17.91
C GLN A 34 -1.83 -9.74 17.83
N ALA A 35 -2.40 -8.85 18.64
CA ALA A 35 -3.83 -8.55 18.58
C ALA A 35 -4.23 -7.95 17.23
N GLY A 36 -3.40 -7.06 16.65
CA GLY A 36 -3.58 -6.54 15.30
C GLY A 36 -3.56 -7.62 14.23
N LYS A 37 -2.55 -8.51 14.26
CA LYS A 37 -2.44 -9.64 13.33
C LYS A 37 -3.58 -10.64 13.47
N ARG A 38 -4.05 -10.88 14.68
CA ARG A 38 -5.19 -11.77 14.93
C ARG A 38 -6.48 -11.19 14.39
N ALA A 39 -6.71 -9.88 14.58
CA ALA A 39 -7.87 -9.20 14.00
C ALA A 39 -7.83 -9.19 12.45
N GLU A 40 -6.64 -9.03 11.85
CA GLU A 40 -6.44 -9.17 10.40
C GLU A 40 -6.78 -10.60 9.94
N LEU A 41 -6.31 -11.63 10.66
CA LEU A 41 -6.57 -13.03 10.35
C LEU A 41 -8.08 -13.38 10.45
N ASP A 42 -8.73 -12.92 11.52
CA ASP A 42 -10.16 -13.15 11.75
C ASP A 42 -11.02 -12.46 10.66
N ALA A 43 -10.60 -11.27 10.22
CA ALA A 43 -11.29 -10.56 9.14
C ALA A 43 -11.11 -11.25 7.78
N VAL A 44 -9.92 -11.80 7.51
CA VAL A 44 -9.62 -12.58 6.29
C VAL A 44 -10.40 -13.89 6.31
N SER A 45 -10.44 -14.60 7.44
CA SER A 45 -11.22 -15.84 7.61
C SER A 45 -12.72 -15.61 7.46
N GLY A 46 -13.21 -14.40 7.75
CA GLY A 46 -14.60 -13.99 7.51
C GLY A 46 -14.89 -13.53 6.07
N GLY A 47 -13.97 -13.69 5.12
CA GLY A 47 -14.12 -13.25 3.73
C GLY A 47 -14.13 -11.73 3.55
N LYS A 48 -13.79 -10.96 4.57
CA LYS A 48 -13.65 -9.50 4.50
C LYS A 48 -12.22 -9.10 4.08
N TRP A 49 -12.12 -8.30 3.04
CA TRP A 49 -10.86 -7.63 2.68
C TRP A 49 -10.46 -6.64 3.78
N VAL A 50 -9.25 -6.82 4.30
CA VAL A 50 -8.64 -5.87 5.24
C VAL A 50 -7.46 -5.23 4.56
N TYR A 51 -7.53 -3.92 4.37
CA TYR A 51 -6.43 -3.12 3.88
C TYR A 51 -5.57 -2.61 5.04
N PRO A 52 -4.29 -2.27 4.80
CA PRO A 52 -3.43 -1.70 5.82
C PRO A 52 -3.98 -0.38 6.39
N HIS A 53 -3.31 0.15 7.39
CA HIS A 53 -3.69 1.40 8.07
C HIS A 53 -5.09 1.35 8.74
N GLY A 54 -5.42 0.20 9.36
CA GLY A 54 -6.68 0.01 10.06
C GLY A 54 -7.88 0.09 9.13
N ASP A 55 -7.73 -0.45 7.92
CA ASP A 55 -8.76 -0.49 6.88
C ASP A 55 -9.25 0.90 6.42
N ALA A 56 -8.34 1.87 6.39
CA ALA A 56 -8.65 3.24 5.99
C ALA A 56 -9.23 3.31 4.57
N ALA A 57 -8.72 2.50 3.64
CA ALA A 57 -9.19 2.48 2.26
C ALA A 57 -10.67 2.11 2.15
N THR A 58 -11.11 1.06 2.87
CA THR A 58 -12.54 0.68 2.92
C THR A 58 -13.38 1.78 3.52
N ARG A 59 -12.96 2.38 4.65
CA ARG A 59 -13.71 3.46 5.28
C ARG A 59 -13.88 4.67 4.37
N VAL A 60 -12.81 5.08 3.66
CA VAL A 60 -12.86 6.21 2.72
C VAL A 60 -13.77 5.88 1.54
N ARG A 61 -13.60 4.69 0.93
CA ARG A 61 -14.47 4.22 -0.16
C ARG A 61 -15.94 4.23 0.25
N ASP A 62 -16.26 3.69 1.41
CA ASP A 62 -17.65 3.55 1.87
C ASP A 62 -18.26 4.91 2.20
N ALA A 63 -17.50 5.85 2.78
CA ALA A 63 -17.95 7.22 3.01
C ALA A 63 -18.21 7.96 1.68
N VAL A 64 -17.33 7.80 0.69
CA VAL A 64 -17.53 8.36 -0.65
C VAL A 64 -18.80 7.76 -1.30
N ASN A 65 -18.95 6.44 -1.24
CA ASN A 65 -20.13 5.76 -1.80
C ASN A 65 -21.44 6.17 -1.10
N ALA A 66 -21.42 6.39 0.21
CA ALA A 66 -22.57 6.90 0.95
C ALA A 66 -22.97 8.31 0.48
N GLU A 67 -21.99 9.18 0.26
CA GLU A 67 -22.24 10.53 -0.26
C GLU A 67 -22.78 10.50 -1.70
N LEU A 68 -22.19 9.67 -2.58
CA LEU A 68 -22.70 9.50 -3.94
C LEU A 68 -24.15 9.04 -3.92
N LYS A 69 -24.46 8.04 -3.10
CA LYS A 69 -25.82 7.52 -2.94
C LYS A 69 -26.80 8.58 -2.40
N SER A 70 -26.39 9.40 -1.43
CA SER A 70 -27.22 10.48 -0.88
C SER A 70 -27.61 11.53 -1.92
N ARG A 71 -26.75 11.70 -2.94
CA ARG A 71 -26.99 12.60 -4.09
C ARG A 71 -27.70 11.92 -5.27
N GLY A 72 -28.17 10.69 -5.11
CA GLY A 72 -28.81 9.91 -6.19
C GLY A 72 -27.84 9.44 -7.29
N MET A 73 -26.54 9.43 -7.01
CA MET A 73 -25.51 8.94 -7.92
C MET A 73 -25.19 7.46 -7.66
N GLN A 74 -24.59 6.78 -8.65
CA GLN A 74 -24.14 5.40 -8.47
C GLN A 74 -22.96 5.34 -7.49
N PRO A 75 -22.98 4.41 -6.50
CA PRO A 75 -21.90 4.21 -5.53
C PRO A 75 -20.77 3.38 -6.16
N ASP A 76 -20.02 3.99 -7.06
CA ASP A 76 -19.01 3.33 -7.90
C ASP A 76 -17.55 3.67 -7.54
N ALA A 77 -17.33 4.21 -6.33
CA ALA A 77 -15.99 4.37 -5.78
C ALA A 77 -15.33 2.99 -5.58
N LYS A 78 -14.12 2.84 -6.11
CA LYS A 78 -13.31 1.61 -6.05
C LYS A 78 -11.94 1.90 -5.45
N ILE A 79 -11.33 0.91 -4.83
CA ILE A 79 -9.93 0.97 -4.40
C ILE A 79 -9.06 0.60 -5.61
N PHE A 80 -7.99 1.35 -5.85
CA PHE A 80 -7.22 1.25 -7.07
C PHE A 80 -6.65 -0.14 -7.33
N CYS A 81 -6.10 -0.84 -6.32
CA CYS A 81 -5.58 -2.19 -6.48
C CYS A 81 -6.63 -3.23 -6.90
N GLU A 82 -7.92 -2.99 -6.60
CA GLU A 82 -9.01 -3.87 -7.01
C GLU A 82 -9.26 -3.86 -8.53
N LEU A 83 -8.78 -2.82 -9.20
CA LEU A 83 -8.96 -2.58 -10.63
C LEU A 83 -7.77 -3.06 -11.48
N LEU A 84 -6.70 -3.52 -10.86
CA LEU A 84 -5.46 -3.90 -11.53
C LEU A 84 -5.28 -5.42 -11.59
N ASN A 85 -4.58 -5.88 -12.62
CA ASN A 85 -4.00 -7.21 -12.74
C ASN A 85 -2.52 -7.08 -13.10
N VAL A 86 -1.69 -8.02 -12.68
CA VAL A 86 -0.29 -8.13 -13.10
C VAL A 86 -0.21 -9.29 -14.10
N GLU A 87 0.35 -9.02 -15.27
CA GLU A 87 0.40 -9.97 -16.39
C GLU A 87 1.48 -11.05 -16.18
N ASP A 88 2.65 -10.64 -15.69
CA ASP A 88 3.75 -11.55 -15.35
C ASP A 88 3.92 -11.60 -13.83
N GLU A 89 3.58 -12.73 -13.21
CA GLU A 89 3.67 -12.94 -11.76
C GLU A 89 5.07 -12.67 -11.20
N SER A 90 6.11 -12.87 -12.00
CA SER A 90 7.48 -12.60 -11.57
C SER A 90 7.74 -11.13 -11.25
N TRP A 91 6.92 -10.20 -11.78
CA TRP A 91 6.96 -8.77 -11.50
C TRP A 91 5.98 -8.33 -10.41
N GLN A 92 5.16 -9.23 -9.89
CA GLN A 92 4.09 -8.89 -8.92
C GLN A 92 4.62 -8.08 -7.74
N ASP A 93 5.67 -8.55 -7.08
CA ASP A 93 6.22 -7.90 -5.89
C ASP A 93 6.85 -6.54 -6.23
N CYS A 94 7.50 -6.42 -7.38
CA CYS A 94 8.09 -5.16 -7.83
C CYS A 94 6.99 -4.12 -8.17
N VAL A 95 5.94 -4.51 -8.87
CA VAL A 95 4.78 -3.65 -9.16
C VAL A 95 4.13 -3.15 -7.86
N GLU A 96 3.83 -4.06 -6.95
CA GLU A 96 3.22 -3.76 -5.65
C GLU A 96 4.10 -2.80 -4.82
N ALA A 97 5.41 -3.06 -4.77
CA ALA A 97 6.36 -2.23 -4.03
C ALA A 97 6.52 -0.82 -4.66
N CYS A 98 6.57 -0.74 -5.99
CA CYS A 98 6.68 0.54 -6.70
C CYS A 98 5.40 1.40 -6.61
N LEU A 99 4.24 0.79 -6.56
CA LEU A 99 2.97 1.49 -6.30
C LEU A 99 2.88 1.97 -4.85
N GLY A 100 3.43 1.19 -3.89
CA GLY A 100 3.36 1.53 -2.47
C GLY A 100 1.93 1.75 -1.98
N ASP A 101 1.72 2.74 -1.11
CA ASP A 101 0.39 3.04 -0.54
C ASP A 101 -0.62 3.58 -1.57
N ARG A 102 -0.14 4.06 -2.73
CA ARG A 102 -1.01 4.49 -3.85
C ARG A 102 -1.93 3.39 -4.36
N ARG A 103 -1.61 2.12 -4.08
CA ARG A 103 -2.49 0.98 -4.38
C ARG A 103 -3.87 1.10 -3.74
N PHE A 104 -3.95 1.82 -2.63
CA PHE A 104 -5.16 1.95 -1.83
C PHE A 104 -5.93 3.25 -2.09
N ASP A 105 -5.49 4.06 -3.05
CA ASP A 105 -6.17 5.29 -3.44
C ASP A 105 -7.57 5.00 -3.99
N ILE A 106 -8.47 5.94 -3.79
CA ILE A 106 -9.86 5.81 -4.22
C ILE A 106 -10.05 6.41 -5.60
N LEU A 107 -10.62 5.62 -6.50
CA LEU A 107 -10.96 6.02 -7.85
C LEU A 107 -12.48 6.10 -8.00
N VAL A 108 -12.96 7.22 -8.57
CA VAL A 108 -14.35 7.43 -8.98
C VAL A 108 -14.39 7.90 -10.44
N PRO A 109 -15.50 7.69 -11.18
CA PRO A 109 -15.69 8.32 -12.47
C PRO A 109 -15.57 9.85 -12.41
N PRO A 110 -15.06 10.52 -13.48
CA PRO A 110 -14.89 11.97 -13.48
C PRO A 110 -16.17 12.75 -13.20
N ALA A 111 -17.34 12.21 -13.58
CA ALA A 111 -18.63 12.82 -13.32
C ALA A 111 -18.99 12.87 -11.82
N HIS A 112 -18.43 11.95 -11.03
CA HIS A 112 -18.70 11.84 -9.60
C HIS A 112 -17.62 12.50 -8.73
N TYR A 113 -16.54 13.01 -9.33
CA TYR A 113 -15.38 13.50 -8.62
C TYR A 113 -15.69 14.62 -7.60
N GLU A 114 -16.49 15.62 -7.96
CA GLU A 114 -16.79 16.73 -7.05
C GLU A 114 -17.62 16.28 -5.82
N ALA A 115 -18.54 15.35 -5.99
CA ALA A 115 -19.28 14.76 -4.87
C ALA A 115 -18.36 13.93 -3.97
N ALA A 116 -17.52 13.10 -4.58
CA ALA A 116 -16.52 12.30 -3.87
C ALA A 116 -15.51 13.18 -3.10
N LYS A 117 -15.05 14.28 -3.72
CA LYS A 117 -14.17 15.26 -3.09
C LYS A 117 -14.80 15.90 -1.86
N SER A 118 -16.08 16.23 -1.91
CA SER A 118 -16.80 16.79 -0.75
C SER A 118 -16.80 15.81 0.43
N ALA A 119 -17.09 14.53 0.17
CA ALA A 119 -17.03 13.47 1.19
C ALA A 119 -15.63 13.29 1.75
N PHE A 120 -14.62 13.22 0.86
CA PHE A 120 -13.23 13.02 1.24
C PHE A 120 -12.72 14.14 2.15
N VAL A 121 -13.01 15.39 1.81
CA VAL A 121 -12.63 16.57 2.63
C VAL A 121 -13.32 16.54 4.00
N ALA A 122 -14.56 16.08 4.08
CA ALA A 122 -15.30 15.97 5.34
C ALA A 122 -14.71 14.93 6.31
N LEU A 123 -13.98 13.94 5.81
CA LEU A 123 -13.34 12.91 6.63
C LEU A 123 -12.12 13.43 7.44
N LYS A 124 -11.52 14.55 7.03
CA LYS A 124 -10.35 15.17 7.70
C LYS A 124 -9.24 14.12 7.96
N ASP A 125 -8.76 14.06 9.20
CA ASP A 125 -7.65 13.19 9.61
C ASP A 125 -8.00 11.68 9.63
N LYS A 126 -9.23 11.32 9.31
CA LYS A 126 -9.67 9.91 9.30
C LYS A 126 -9.32 9.15 8.02
N VAL A 127 -8.75 9.82 7.02
CA VAL A 127 -8.38 9.24 5.73
C VAL A 127 -7.08 8.44 5.76
N GLY A 128 -6.21 8.67 6.76
CA GLY A 128 -4.88 8.05 6.80
C GLY A 128 -4.05 8.43 5.56
N PRO A 129 -3.21 7.53 5.04
CA PRO A 129 -2.40 7.77 3.84
C PRO A 129 -3.17 7.58 2.51
N ILE A 130 -4.50 7.49 2.56
CA ILE A 130 -5.35 7.24 1.39
C ILE A 130 -5.64 8.55 0.67
N SER A 131 -5.58 8.55 -0.65
CA SER A 131 -5.90 9.70 -1.50
C SER A 131 -7.16 9.43 -2.32
N LEU A 132 -7.84 10.52 -2.71
CA LEU A 132 -8.85 10.49 -3.76
C LEU A 132 -8.19 10.91 -5.08
N LEU A 133 -8.23 10.05 -6.09
CA LEU A 133 -7.62 10.32 -7.39
C LEU A 133 -8.35 11.43 -8.13
N ASP A 134 -7.59 12.41 -8.65
CA ASP A 134 -8.12 13.44 -9.55
C ASP A 134 -8.42 12.86 -10.93
N THR A 135 -9.51 12.16 -11.04
CA THR A 135 -9.91 11.48 -12.27
C THR A 135 -10.21 12.42 -13.44
N PRO A 136 -10.77 13.65 -13.25
CA PRO A 136 -10.79 14.66 -14.31
C PRO A 136 -9.40 15.05 -14.81
N GLY A 137 -8.43 15.21 -13.93
CA GLY A 137 -7.04 15.50 -14.24
C GLY A 137 -6.35 14.36 -14.97
N ILE A 138 -6.51 13.14 -14.49
CA ILE A 138 -6.01 11.92 -15.15
C ILE A 138 -6.53 11.86 -16.60
N ARG A 139 -7.83 12.01 -16.79
CA ARG A 139 -8.47 12.00 -18.12
C ARG A 139 -7.91 13.08 -19.07
N LYS A 140 -7.59 14.26 -18.55
CA LYS A 140 -6.98 15.35 -19.34
C LYS A 140 -5.53 15.04 -19.71
N ALA A 141 -4.78 14.38 -18.82
CA ALA A 141 -3.38 14.03 -19.02
C ALA A 141 -3.17 12.91 -20.06
N ASN A 142 -4.21 12.14 -20.40
CA ASN A 142 -4.15 10.96 -21.27
C ASN A 142 -3.62 11.21 -22.69
N ARG A 143 -3.58 12.42 -23.16
CA ARG A 143 -2.99 12.76 -24.47
C ARG A 143 -1.48 12.50 -24.58
N ARG A 144 -0.83 12.01 -23.50
CA ARG A 144 0.60 11.73 -23.39
C ARG A 144 0.94 10.28 -23.01
N ALA A 145 -0.05 9.38 -22.88
CA ALA A 145 0.14 8.02 -22.36
C ALA A 145 0.96 7.08 -23.26
N ASP A 146 1.03 7.37 -24.58
CA ASP A 146 1.79 6.55 -25.55
C ASP A 146 3.32 6.69 -25.47
N LYS A 147 3.84 7.24 -24.38
CA LYS A 147 5.27 7.56 -24.24
C LYS A 147 6.14 6.44 -23.70
N TYR A 148 5.56 5.41 -23.13
CA TYR A 148 6.32 4.38 -22.42
C TYR A 148 6.39 3.10 -23.23
N GLY A 149 7.60 2.58 -23.39
CA GLY A 149 7.85 1.38 -24.18
C GLY A 149 7.36 0.09 -23.50
N PRO A 150 7.44 -1.03 -24.23
CA PRO A 150 7.06 -2.36 -23.70
C PRO A 150 7.94 -2.80 -22.52
N ASP A 151 9.14 -2.23 -22.39
CA ASP A 151 10.06 -2.54 -21.29
C ASP A 151 9.73 -1.77 -20.00
N SER A 152 8.65 -0.97 -19.98
CA SER A 152 8.25 -0.25 -18.77
C SER A 152 7.53 -1.17 -17.79
N LEU A 153 7.69 -0.89 -16.50
CA LEU A 153 6.95 -1.62 -15.45
C LEU A 153 5.42 -1.48 -15.60
N ALA A 154 4.96 -0.41 -16.25
CA ALA A 154 3.54 -0.25 -16.58
C ALA A 154 3.04 -1.29 -17.59
N ALA A 155 3.91 -1.84 -18.44
CA ALA A 155 3.54 -2.89 -19.39
C ALA A 155 3.24 -4.24 -18.68
N GLN A 156 3.67 -4.39 -17.43
CA GLN A 156 3.38 -5.55 -16.61
C GLN A 156 2.00 -5.50 -15.92
N VAL A 157 1.26 -4.38 -16.10
CA VAL A 157 -0.01 -4.14 -15.42
C VAL A 157 -1.12 -3.89 -16.43
N SER A 158 -2.24 -4.58 -16.25
CA SER A 158 -3.45 -4.35 -17.03
C SER A 158 -4.62 -3.92 -16.14
N SER A 159 -5.63 -3.32 -16.77
CA SER A 159 -6.89 -2.96 -16.14
C SER A 159 -8.00 -2.85 -17.18
N GLU A 160 -9.18 -3.37 -16.86
CA GLU A 160 -10.39 -3.13 -17.65
C GLU A 160 -10.92 -1.69 -17.47
N ASN A 161 -10.48 -1.00 -16.42
CA ASN A 161 -10.85 0.38 -16.16
C ASN A 161 -9.82 1.33 -16.81
N PRO A 162 -10.21 2.13 -17.82
CA PRO A 162 -9.26 2.98 -18.56
C PRO A 162 -8.57 4.03 -17.69
N LEU A 163 -9.23 4.54 -16.65
CA LEU A 163 -8.64 5.52 -15.74
C LEU A 163 -7.61 4.88 -14.81
N ALA A 164 -7.89 3.63 -14.36
CA ALA A 164 -6.95 2.88 -13.56
C ALA A 164 -5.71 2.49 -14.37
N ALA A 165 -5.90 2.03 -15.61
CA ALA A 165 -4.79 1.76 -16.53
C ALA A 165 -3.92 2.99 -16.75
N GLN A 166 -4.55 4.15 -17.00
CA GLN A 166 -3.86 5.40 -17.21
C GLN A 166 -3.11 5.89 -15.96
N TYR A 167 -3.69 5.73 -14.78
CA TYR A 167 -3.03 6.09 -13.54
C TYR A 167 -1.84 5.16 -13.25
N ALA A 168 -1.98 3.85 -13.48
CA ALA A 168 -0.87 2.91 -13.41
C ALA A 168 0.28 3.30 -14.34
N GLN A 169 -0.02 3.65 -15.60
CA GLN A 169 0.98 4.16 -16.55
C GLN A 169 1.67 5.43 -16.06
N THR A 170 0.94 6.34 -15.43
CA THR A 170 1.53 7.59 -14.90
C THR A 170 2.56 7.30 -13.81
N ILE A 171 2.34 6.28 -12.97
CA ILE A 171 3.23 5.94 -11.87
C ILE A 171 4.37 5.04 -12.34
N LEU A 172 4.05 3.98 -13.08
CA LEU A 172 4.96 2.88 -13.39
C LEU A 172 5.66 3.05 -14.76
N GLY A 173 5.13 3.89 -15.64
CA GLY A 173 5.59 3.98 -17.03
C GLY A 173 7.03 4.45 -17.20
N ARG A 174 7.57 5.20 -16.24
CA ARG A 174 8.96 5.67 -16.28
C ARG A 174 9.96 4.63 -15.79
N ILE A 175 9.49 3.61 -15.09
CA ILE A 175 10.33 2.58 -14.49
C ILE A 175 10.61 1.52 -15.56
N VAL A 176 11.87 1.37 -15.93
CA VAL A 176 12.30 0.36 -16.91
C VAL A 176 12.56 -0.96 -16.20
N CYS A 177 12.01 -2.04 -16.75
CA CYS A 177 12.24 -3.39 -16.28
C CYS A 177 13.65 -3.86 -16.70
N CYS A 178 14.48 -4.22 -15.73
CA CYS A 178 15.82 -4.76 -15.96
C CYS A 178 15.90 -6.21 -15.47
N ASP A 179 16.56 -7.07 -16.26
CA ASP A 179 16.72 -8.48 -15.88
C ASP A 179 17.83 -8.67 -14.84
N THR A 180 18.84 -7.80 -14.86
CA THR A 180 19.99 -7.88 -13.97
C THR A 180 20.29 -6.53 -13.31
N PRO A 181 20.90 -6.53 -12.11
CA PRO A 181 21.31 -5.31 -11.43
C PRO A 181 22.30 -4.43 -12.24
N ASP A 182 23.14 -5.04 -13.07
CA ASP A 182 24.21 -4.35 -13.82
C ASP A 182 23.66 -3.39 -14.89
N THR A 183 22.40 -3.54 -15.28
CA THR A 183 21.74 -2.70 -16.28
C THR A 183 20.93 -1.57 -15.69
N LEU A 184 20.73 -1.54 -14.37
CA LEU A 184 19.88 -0.54 -13.70
C LEU A 184 20.34 0.90 -13.94
N GLU A 185 21.64 1.16 -13.84
CA GLU A 185 22.21 2.51 -13.98
C GLU A 185 22.15 3.06 -15.42
N GLN A 186 21.83 2.20 -16.39
CA GLN A 186 21.66 2.65 -17.79
C GLN A 186 20.36 3.45 -18.00
N HIS A 187 19.47 3.41 -17.02
CA HIS A 187 18.16 4.09 -17.06
C HIS A 187 17.98 5.03 -15.88
N PRO A 188 17.32 6.18 -16.09
CA PRO A 188 17.07 7.15 -15.01
C PRO A 188 16.19 6.61 -13.87
N ASP A 189 15.26 5.70 -14.19
CA ASP A 189 14.40 5.01 -13.21
C ASP A 189 14.19 3.59 -13.72
N SER A 190 14.60 2.61 -12.95
CA SER A 190 14.61 1.20 -13.36
C SER A 190 14.47 0.27 -12.16
N ALA A 191 14.00 -0.95 -12.40
CA ALA A 191 13.84 -1.93 -11.33
C ALA A 191 14.08 -3.35 -11.84
N THR A 192 14.45 -4.26 -10.92
CA THR A 192 14.54 -5.69 -11.16
C THR A 192 13.42 -6.45 -10.46
N ARG A 193 13.19 -7.70 -10.88
CA ARG A 193 12.27 -8.63 -10.20
C ARG A 193 12.65 -8.86 -8.74
N ASP A 194 13.94 -8.80 -8.42
CA ASP A 194 14.49 -8.98 -7.07
C ASP A 194 14.38 -7.74 -6.18
N LEU A 195 13.47 -6.82 -6.50
CA LEU A 195 13.17 -5.64 -5.69
C LEU A 195 14.35 -4.65 -5.54
N LEU A 196 15.28 -4.61 -6.48
CA LEU A 196 16.24 -3.52 -6.59
C LEU A 196 15.65 -2.43 -7.48
N ARG A 197 15.73 -1.18 -7.05
CA ARG A 197 15.30 -0.01 -7.82
C ARG A 197 16.41 1.01 -7.86
N HIS A 198 16.72 1.48 -9.05
CA HIS A 198 17.55 2.63 -9.31
C HIS A 198 16.69 3.83 -9.74
N HIS A 199 16.90 4.97 -9.11
CA HIS A 199 16.36 6.24 -9.55
C HIS A 199 17.42 7.32 -9.30
N PRO A 200 17.32 8.54 -9.84
CA PRO A 200 18.44 9.48 -9.89
C PRO A 200 19.17 9.59 -8.55
N PHE A 201 20.48 9.26 -8.57
CA PHE A 201 21.38 9.30 -7.41
C PHE A 201 21.10 8.30 -6.29
N ARG A 202 20.25 7.28 -6.52
CA ARG A 202 19.87 6.34 -5.46
C ARG A 202 19.62 4.95 -6.00
N LEU A 203 20.29 3.97 -5.40
CA LEU A 203 19.98 2.54 -5.52
C LEU A 203 19.39 2.08 -4.20
N GLU A 204 18.21 1.50 -4.24
CA GLU A 204 17.55 1.02 -3.04
C GLU A 204 17.01 -0.40 -3.23
N ARG A 205 16.93 -1.15 -2.13
CA ARG A 205 16.19 -2.40 -2.08
C ARG A 205 14.79 -2.12 -1.54
N LEU A 206 13.80 -2.38 -2.37
CA LEU A 206 12.39 -2.28 -1.99
C LEU A 206 12.05 -3.37 -0.99
N ARG A 207 11.10 -3.10 -0.12
CA ARG A 207 10.59 -4.11 0.81
C ARG A 207 9.61 -5.04 0.09
N THR A 208 9.68 -6.34 0.38
CA THR A 208 8.69 -7.29 -0.11
C THR A 208 7.31 -6.87 0.39
N PRO A 209 6.39 -6.54 -0.51
CA PRO A 209 5.06 -6.07 -0.13
C PRO A 209 4.14 -7.24 0.18
N GLN A 210 3.10 -6.96 0.95
CA GLN A 210 1.92 -7.82 0.93
C GLN A 210 1.17 -7.58 -0.38
N ARG A 211 0.77 -8.66 -1.07
CA ARG A 211 0.11 -8.60 -2.38
C ARG A 211 -1.36 -8.23 -2.24
N TYR A 212 -1.83 -7.28 -3.03
CA TYR A 212 -3.20 -6.79 -3.07
C TYR A 212 -3.79 -6.74 -4.48
N ILE A 213 -2.96 -6.78 -5.52
CA ILE A 213 -3.34 -6.70 -6.92
C ILE A 213 -3.61 -8.11 -7.46
N GLY A 214 -4.66 -8.25 -8.30
CA GLY A 214 -4.96 -9.47 -9.03
C GLY A 214 -5.94 -10.42 -8.33
N LEU A 215 -6.50 -11.34 -9.13
CA LEU A 215 -7.51 -12.30 -8.68
C LEU A 215 -6.93 -13.31 -7.68
N ASP A 216 -5.67 -13.69 -7.84
CA ASP A 216 -5.04 -14.69 -6.97
C ASP A 216 -4.70 -14.14 -5.60
N ALA A 217 -4.34 -12.87 -5.49
CA ALA A 217 -4.25 -12.19 -4.20
C ALA A 217 -5.62 -12.15 -3.51
N ARG A 218 -6.71 -12.02 -4.27
CA ARG A 218 -8.09 -12.07 -3.77
C ARG A 218 -8.47 -13.48 -3.31
N ARG A 219 -8.13 -14.53 -4.09
CA ARG A 219 -8.43 -15.93 -3.76
C ARG A 219 -7.63 -16.44 -2.59
N ALA A 220 -6.33 -16.13 -2.52
CA ALA A 220 -5.46 -16.53 -1.42
C ALA A 220 -5.96 -16.00 -0.07
N ARG A 221 -6.61 -14.83 -0.06
CA ARG A 221 -7.21 -14.24 1.13
C ARG A 221 -8.61 -14.71 1.44
N ALA A 222 -9.37 -15.15 0.45
CA ALA A 222 -10.71 -15.70 0.65
C ALA A 222 -10.67 -17.18 1.06
N GLY A 223 -9.54 -17.86 0.86
CA GLY A 223 -9.33 -19.28 1.17
C GLY A 223 -8.44 -19.57 2.39
N ALA A 224 -7.90 -18.52 3.05
CA ALA A 224 -7.13 -18.62 4.28
C ALA A 224 -7.96 -18.24 5.51
#